data_aaa64f882c82af7fbe18f2ec4d6e4329
#
_entry.id   aaa64f882c82af7fbe18f2ec4d6e4329
#
_cell.length_a   1.000
_cell.length_b   1.000
_cell.length_c   1.000
_cell.angle_alpha   90.00
_cell.angle_beta   90.00
_cell.angle_gamma   90.00
#
_symmetry.space_group_name_H-M   'P 1'
#
loop_
_entity.id
_entity.type
_entity.pdbx_description
1 polymer ?
#
loop_
_entity_poly.entity_id
_entity_poly.type
_entity_poly.pdbx_seq_one_letter_code
_entity_poly.pdbx_strand_id
1 'polypeptide(L)'
;MRKYGNKKVTIDGHKFDSKMEADYYYHLKVAKDKNEIRDFNVHTKVTLQPAFRFKGKAVSAITYTPDFIVYHHNGEVDYVDVKGVKTNEFRIKEKMFKFQLKDFEKYNMYCLTLHGETWVRV
;
A
#
# COMPACT_ATOMS: atom_id res chain seq x y z
N MET A 1 1.64 -17.23 -21.13
CA MET A 1 2.07 -17.54 -20.23
C MET A 1 2.41 -16.58 -19.38
N ARG A 2 2.43 -16.45 -18.62
CA ARG A 2 2.76 -15.62 -17.86
C ARG A 2 3.83 -15.78 -17.29
N LYS A 3 4.44 -15.35 -17.17
CA LYS A 3 5.41 -15.57 -16.77
C LYS A 3 5.84 -15.08 -15.71
N TYR A 4 6.08 -14.36 -15.29
CA TYR A 4 6.60 -13.94 -14.24
C TYR A 4 5.73 -13.92 -13.27
N GLY A 5 5.41 -14.55 -12.92
CA GLY A 5 4.73 -14.73 -12.07
C GLY A 5 4.47 -14.17 -10.84
N ASN A 6 3.49 -13.60 -10.73
CA ASN A 6 3.03 -13.16 -9.52
C ASN A 6 2.41 -14.31 -8.84
N LYS A 7 3.25 -15.18 -8.27
CA LYS A 7 2.79 -16.25 -7.51
C LYS A 7 2.22 -15.70 -6.25
N LYS A 8 0.99 -15.99 -5.95
CA LYS A 8 0.36 -15.60 -4.69
C LYS A 8 0.97 -16.38 -3.53
N VAL A 9 1.21 -15.70 -2.43
CA VAL A 9 1.85 -16.29 -1.25
C VAL A 9 0.99 -15.96 -0.04
N THR A 10 0.76 -16.94 0.83
CA THR A 10 0.01 -16.73 2.08
C THR A 10 0.96 -16.87 3.26
N ILE A 11 1.04 -15.84 4.11
CA ILE A 11 1.87 -15.84 5.30
C ILE A 11 1.06 -15.22 6.44
N ASP A 12 1.01 -15.88 7.58
CA ASP A 12 0.31 -15.37 8.77
C ASP A 12 -1.16 -15.01 8.48
N GLY A 13 -1.79 -15.75 7.58
CA GLY A 13 -3.19 -15.51 7.22
C GLY A 13 -3.39 -14.41 6.19
N HIS A 14 -2.33 -13.73 5.76
CA HIS A 14 -2.42 -12.69 4.74
C HIS A 14 -2.08 -13.26 3.37
N LYS A 15 -2.90 -12.90 2.37
CA LYS A 15 -2.62 -13.30 1.00
C LYS A 15 -1.92 -12.17 0.29
N PHE A 16 -0.73 -12.44 -0.22
CA PHE A 16 0.04 -11.45 -0.97
C PHE A 16 0.02 -11.80 -2.45
N ASP A 17 -0.14 -10.80 -3.30
CA ASP A 17 -0.26 -11.00 -4.73
C ASP A 17 1.06 -11.33 -5.41
N SER A 18 2.17 -11.13 -4.73
CA SER A 18 3.49 -11.43 -5.27
C SER A 18 4.45 -11.79 -4.17
N LYS A 19 5.54 -12.47 -4.56
CA LYS A 19 6.61 -12.78 -3.63
C LYS A 19 7.27 -11.50 -3.11
N MET A 20 7.39 -10.49 -3.96
CA MET A 20 8.00 -9.21 -3.57
C MET A 20 7.21 -8.55 -2.46
N GLU A 21 5.87 -8.59 -2.54
CA GLU A 21 5.02 -8.06 -1.49
C GLU A 21 5.20 -8.86 -0.20
N ALA A 22 5.25 -10.18 -0.29
CA ALA A 22 5.46 -11.05 0.87
C ALA A 22 6.83 -10.79 1.51
N ASP A 23 7.85 -10.53 0.70
CA ASP A 23 9.19 -10.21 1.20
C ASP A 23 9.17 -8.90 2.00
N TYR A 24 8.41 -7.91 1.54
CA TYR A 24 8.32 -6.64 2.28
C TYR A 24 7.56 -6.82 3.59
N TYR A 25 6.55 -7.68 3.61
CA TYR A 25 5.85 -8.02 4.84
C TYR A 25 6.84 -8.56 5.88
N TYR A 26 7.71 -9.48 5.46
CA TYR A 26 8.71 -10.04 6.34
C TYR A 26 9.69 -8.95 6.84
N HIS A 27 10.10 -8.07 5.93
CA HIS A 27 10.95 -6.93 6.28
C HIS A 27 10.31 -6.08 7.37
N LEU A 28 9.01 -5.81 7.27
CA LEU A 28 8.29 -5.00 8.27
C LEU A 28 8.16 -5.75 9.60
N LYS A 29 7.96 -7.07 9.57
CA LYS A 29 7.91 -7.86 10.80
C LYS A 29 9.23 -7.76 11.55
N VAL A 30 10.33 -7.88 10.85
CA VAL A 30 11.66 -7.79 11.45
C VAL A 30 11.89 -6.38 12.01
N ALA A 31 11.50 -5.35 11.25
CA ALA A 31 11.65 -3.96 11.71
C ALA A 31 10.83 -3.71 12.98
N LYS A 32 9.63 -4.26 13.05
CA LYS A 32 8.79 -4.12 14.25
C LYS A 32 9.42 -4.84 15.44
N ASP A 33 9.91 -6.07 15.23
CA ASP A 33 10.54 -6.85 16.29
C ASP A 33 11.79 -6.16 16.83
N LYS A 34 12.51 -5.45 15.96
CA LYS A 34 13.70 -4.69 16.37
C LYS A 34 13.34 -3.29 16.89
N ASN A 35 12.05 -2.97 16.96
CA ASN A 35 11.57 -1.68 17.42
C ASN A 35 12.03 -0.50 16.54
N GLU A 36 12.28 -0.78 15.26
CA GLU A 36 12.64 0.25 14.28
C GLU A 36 11.41 1.00 13.79
N ILE A 37 10.24 0.35 13.82
CA ILE A 37 8.95 0.97 13.54
C ILE A 37 8.02 0.66 14.72
N ARG A 38 6.97 1.47 14.89
CA ARG A 38 6.03 1.25 15.98
C ARG A 38 5.08 0.11 15.67
N ASP A 39 4.53 0.07 14.47
CA ASP A 39 3.55 -0.94 14.05
C ASP A 39 3.34 -0.84 12.54
N PHE A 40 2.56 -1.77 11.99
CA PHE A 40 2.13 -1.68 10.59
C PHE A 40 0.83 -2.46 10.40
N ASN A 41 0.08 -2.09 9.36
CA ASN A 41 -1.12 -2.79 8.95
C ASN A 41 -0.94 -3.33 7.53
N VAL A 42 -1.67 -4.40 7.22
CA VAL A 42 -1.63 -5.06 5.91
C VAL A 42 -3.00 -4.92 5.26
N HIS A 43 -3.02 -4.43 4.03
CA HIS A 43 -4.24 -4.39 3.20
C HIS A 43 -5.41 -3.65 3.87
N THR A 44 -5.16 -2.50 4.45
CA THR A 44 -6.21 -1.69 5.07
C THR A 44 -6.78 -0.70 4.08
N LYS A 45 -8.08 -0.82 3.80
CA LYS A 45 -8.73 0.01 2.79
C LYS A 45 -8.92 1.44 3.26
N VAL A 46 -8.69 2.39 2.36
CA VAL A 46 -9.03 3.80 2.60
C VAL A 46 -10.04 4.25 1.54
N THR A 47 -10.90 5.19 1.90
CA THR A 47 -11.92 5.72 0.98
C THR A 47 -11.38 6.95 0.30
N LEU A 48 -11.36 6.94 -1.03
CA LEU A 48 -10.96 8.10 -1.83
C LEU A 48 -12.14 9.01 -2.10
N GLN A 49 -13.28 8.44 -2.39
CA GLN A 49 -14.53 9.16 -2.61
C GLN A 49 -15.66 8.33 -2.02
N PRO A 50 -16.47 8.90 -1.12
CA PRO A 50 -17.55 8.12 -0.52
C PRO A 50 -18.65 7.79 -1.52
N ALA A 51 -19.43 6.78 -1.21
CA ALA A 51 -20.59 6.43 -2.02
C ALA A 51 -21.61 7.58 -1.97
N PHE A 52 -22.39 7.74 -3.01
CA PHE A 52 -23.39 8.80 -3.09
C PHE A 52 -24.50 8.39 -4.05
N ARG A 53 -25.52 9.24 -4.19
CA ARG A 53 -26.58 9.02 -5.16
C ARG A 53 -26.53 10.14 -6.20
N PHE A 54 -26.66 9.75 -7.46
CA PHE A 54 -26.76 10.71 -8.54
C PHE A 54 -28.11 10.51 -9.20
N LYS A 55 -28.97 11.52 -9.07
CA LYS A 55 -30.34 11.48 -9.59
C LYS A 55 -31.06 10.19 -9.17
N GLY A 56 -30.96 9.86 -7.89
CA GLY A 56 -31.63 8.70 -7.31
C GLY A 56 -30.96 7.37 -7.51
N LYS A 57 -29.87 7.30 -8.27
CA LYS A 57 -29.15 6.05 -8.50
C LYS A 57 -27.91 5.98 -7.63
N ALA A 58 -27.69 4.83 -7.03
CA ALA A 58 -26.55 4.63 -6.15
C ALA A 58 -25.25 4.61 -6.97
N VAL A 59 -24.24 5.35 -6.51
CA VAL A 59 -22.91 5.34 -7.08
C VAL A 59 -21.97 4.87 -5.97
N SER A 60 -21.21 3.81 -6.24
CA SER A 60 -20.36 3.20 -5.20
C SER A 60 -19.15 4.07 -4.88
N ALA A 61 -18.59 3.84 -3.71
CA ALA A 61 -17.38 4.53 -3.29
C ALA A 61 -16.19 4.13 -4.16
N ILE A 62 -15.23 5.01 -4.29
CA ILE A 62 -13.92 4.69 -4.85
C ILE A 62 -12.99 4.50 -3.66
N THR A 63 -12.37 3.32 -3.59
CA THR A 63 -11.49 2.98 -2.47
C THR A 63 -10.11 2.63 -2.98
N TYR A 64 -9.14 2.68 -2.07
CA TYR A 64 -7.76 2.32 -2.35
C TYR A 64 -7.27 1.47 -1.18
N THR A 65 -6.61 0.36 -1.49
CA THR A 65 -6.07 -0.51 -0.46
C THR A 65 -4.55 -0.57 -0.63
N PRO A 66 -3.80 0.25 0.12
CA PRO A 66 -2.34 0.16 0.06
C PRO A 66 -1.91 -1.22 0.58
N ASP A 67 -0.78 -1.71 0.09
CA ASP A 67 -0.29 -3.00 0.55
C ASP A 67 0.04 -2.94 2.04
N PHE A 68 0.62 -1.83 2.48
CA PHE A 68 1.03 -1.67 3.89
C PHE A 68 0.83 -0.24 4.36
N ILE A 69 0.50 -0.09 5.65
CA ILE A 69 0.55 1.21 6.32
C ILE A 69 1.56 1.04 7.44
N VAL A 70 2.59 1.89 7.47
CA VAL A 70 3.69 1.77 8.43
C VAL A 70 3.64 2.95 9.39
N TYR A 71 3.61 2.66 10.68
CA TYR A 71 3.55 3.68 11.73
C TYR A 71 4.92 3.82 12.38
N HIS A 72 5.51 5.00 12.28
CA HIS A 72 6.83 5.28 12.83
C HIS A 72 6.74 5.87 14.24
N HIS A 73 7.82 5.73 15.00
CA HIS A 73 7.85 6.24 16.37
C HIS A 73 7.73 7.76 16.45
N ASN A 74 8.15 8.47 15.40
CA ASN A 74 8.06 9.93 15.36
C ASN A 74 6.68 10.45 14.95
N GLY A 75 5.71 9.55 14.77
CA GLY A 75 4.35 9.92 14.36
C GLY A 75 4.12 9.95 12.86
N GLU A 76 5.16 9.71 12.04
CA GLU A 76 4.96 9.62 10.60
C GLU A 76 4.23 8.32 10.24
N VAL A 77 3.42 8.40 9.19
CA VAL A 77 2.66 7.26 8.70
C VAL A 77 2.93 7.14 7.20
N ASP A 78 3.40 5.97 6.78
CA ASP A 78 3.70 5.72 5.38
C ASP A 78 2.68 4.77 4.79
N TYR A 79 2.06 5.17 3.67
CA TYR A 79 1.18 4.32 2.89
C TYR A 79 2.03 3.78 1.74
N VAL A 80 2.26 2.47 1.74
CA VAL A 80 3.27 1.85 0.88
C VAL A 80 2.65 0.80 -0.01
N ASP A 81 2.99 0.86 -1.29
CA ASP A 81 2.68 -0.21 -2.21
C ASP A 81 3.97 -0.81 -2.74
N VAL A 82 3.98 -2.12 -2.92
CA VAL A 82 5.10 -2.83 -3.51
C VAL A 82 4.71 -3.14 -4.96
N LYS A 83 5.37 -2.48 -5.91
CA LYS A 83 4.94 -2.53 -7.29
C LYS A 83 6.08 -2.79 -8.24
N GLY A 84 5.86 -3.70 -9.20
CA GLY A 84 6.72 -3.79 -10.37
C GLY A 84 6.30 -2.79 -11.43
N VAL A 85 4.99 -2.62 -11.63
CA VAL A 85 4.43 -1.74 -12.66
C VAL A 85 3.25 -0.97 -12.08
N LYS A 86 3.14 0.31 -12.43
CA LYS A 86 2.00 1.13 -12.03
C LYS A 86 0.97 1.12 -13.14
N THR A 87 -0.22 0.58 -12.86
CA THR A 87 -1.33 0.60 -13.82
C THR A 87 -1.95 1.99 -13.90
N ASN A 88 -2.75 2.24 -14.94
CA ASN A 88 -3.46 3.52 -15.06
C ASN A 88 -4.45 3.71 -13.91
N GLU A 89 -5.14 2.66 -13.51
CA GLU A 89 -6.06 2.75 -12.39
C GLU A 89 -5.32 3.13 -11.11
N PHE A 90 -4.17 2.51 -10.84
CA PHE A 90 -3.38 2.85 -9.67
C PHE A 90 -2.92 4.30 -9.72
N ARG A 91 -2.47 4.79 -10.89
CA ARG A 91 -2.00 6.17 -11.01
C ARG A 91 -3.08 7.18 -10.68
N ILE A 92 -4.33 6.90 -11.07
CA ILE A 92 -5.45 7.76 -10.72
C ILE A 92 -5.70 7.75 -9.22
N LYS A 93 -5.72 6.57 -8.61
CA LYS A 93 -5.94 6.43 -7.16
C LYS A 93 -4.81 7.08 -6.37
N GLU A 94 -3.57 6.94 -6.85
CA GLU A 94 -2.41 7.57 -6.24
C GLU A 94 -2.58 9.09 -6.19
N LYS A 95 -3.00 9.70 -7.30
CA LYS A 95 -3.23 11.14 -7.33
C LYS A 95 -4.34 11.55 -6.38
N MET A 96 -5.43 10.80 -6.36
CA MET A 96 -6.57 11.10 -5.49
C MET A 96 -6.16 11.02 -4.03
N PHE A 97 -5.37 10.02 -3.66
CA PHE A 97 -4.97 9.86 -2.27
C PHE A 97 -3.94 10.91 -1.86
N LYS A 98 -2.98 11.22 -2.72
CA LYS A 98 -2.03 12.30 -2.46
C LYS A 98 -2.73 13.64 -2.26
N PHE A 99 -3.84 13.86 -2.99
CA PHE A 99 -4.63 15.07 -2.79
C PHE A 99 -5.20 15.12 -1.37
N GLN A 100 -5.67 13.99 -0.85
CA GLN A 100 -6.17 13.93 0.53
C GLN A 100 -5.06 14.13 1.55
N LEU A 101 -3.83 13.68 1.27
CA LEU A 101 -2.72 13.74 2.21
C LEU A 101 -1.94 15.05 2.17
N LYS A 102 -2.17 15.89 1.17
CA LYS A 102 -1.30 17.03 0.87
C LYS A 102 -1.08 18.02 2.00
N ASP A 103 -2.06 18.14 2.90
CA ASP A 103 -1.94 19.10 4.00
C ASP A 103 -1.47 18.45 5.32
N PHE A 104 -1.12 17.16 5.30
CA PHE A 104 -0.69 16.46 6.49
C PHE A 104 0.79 16.10 6.38
N GLU A 105 1.66 16.88 6.99
CA GLU A 105 3.10 16.74 6.82
C GLU A 105 3.65 15.38 7.22
N LYS A 106 3.00 14.71 8.13
CA LYS A 106 3.50 13.42 8.64
C LYS A 106 2.99 12.21 7.86
N TYR A 107 2.14 12.42 6.86
CA TYR A 107 1.60 11.32 6.07
C TYR A 107 2.32 11.26 4.74
N ASN A 108 2.85 10.10 4.41
CA ASN A 108 3.60 9.88 3.18
C ASN A 108 2.97 8.75 2.37
N MET A 109 3.14 8.80 1.06
CA MET A 109 2.69 7.73 0.19
C MET A 109 3.77 7.50 -0.86
N TYR A 110 4.19 6.24 -1.03
CA TYR A 110 5.17 5.90 -2.05
C TYR A 110 5.09 4.43 -2.43
N CYS A 111 5.71 4.12 -3.56
CA CYS A 111 5.81 2.75 -4.04
C CYS A 111 7.25 2.29 -3.92
N LEU A 112 7.41 1.00 -3.67
CA LEU A 112 8.73 0.37 -3.57
C LEU A 112 8.84 -0.77 -4.56
N THR A 113 10.05 -0.97 -5.06
CA THR A 113 10.39 -2.18 -5.78
C THR A 113 11.72 -2.70 -5.22
N LEU A 114 11.95 -4.00 -5.38
CA LEU A 114 13.16 -4.62 -4.86
C LEU A 114 14.18 -4.77 -5.98
N HIS A 115 15.36 -4.20 -5.78
CA HIS A 115 16.48 -4.37 -6.70
C HIS A 115 17.57 -5.12 -5.95
N GLY A 116 17.72 -6.40 -6.27
CA GLY A 116 18.60 -7.27 -5.50
C GLY A 116 18.07 -7.39 -4.07
N GLU A 117 18.80 -6.84 -3.11
CA GLU A 117 18.36 -6.84 -1.71
C GLU A 117 17.98 -5.44 -1.22
N THR A 118 17.91 -4.47 -2.12
CA THR A 118 17.65 -3.08 -1.75
C THR A 118 16.26 -2.63 -2.18
N TRP A 119 15.50 -2.05 -1.24
CA TRP A 119 14.18 -1.50 -1.54
C TRP A 119 14.36 -0.08 -2.07
N VAL A 120 13.79 0.18 -3.24
CA VAL A 120 13.97 1.45 -3.94
C VAL A 120 12.60 2.07 -4.21
N ARG A 121 12.46 3.36 -3.97
CA ARG A 121 11.21 4.07 -4.28
C ARG A 121 11.09 4.29 -5.78
N VAL A 122 9.89 4.07 -6.28
CA VAL A 122 9.60 4.23 -7.71
C VAL A 122 8.39 5.12 -7.95
#